data_dfce936926db85332925ebe7d859dfd1
#
_entry.id   dfce936926db85332925ebe7d859dfd1
#
_cell.length_a   1.000
_cell.length_b   1.000
_cell.length_c   1.000
_cell.angle_alpha   90.00
_cell.angle_beta   90.00
_cell.angle_gamma   90.00
#
_symmetry.space_group_name_H-M   'P 1'
#
loop_
_entity.id
_entity.type
_entity.pdbx_description
1 polymer ?
#
loop_
_entity_poly.entity_id
_entity_poly.type
_entity_poly.pdbx_seq_one_letter_code
_entity_poly.pdbx_strand_id
1 'polypeptide(L)'
;MYKKTLSLIILFGFLFSQHTHDHNDYIRCATDELEQELQLINPEFILKRDAEILKAQELIKENPQWKIDNRTQNTIYIPVIFHVLYGTSSDNISASQIGANFDQINLDFSNTNPDGDEIPSAPNPSNAPNDPGVDYSHQSFRGTHNVQFVGAQGELTGNTLVEGVTIRRYQISQSTVSGVGEASTLASSTPTDSGAAGGYQDGYLNIYIAPLTGGLLGQAYLGFPESVVLSGSVGSVENPGTTGGYNRGRTLTHELGHNFTFNHTFNSGNCNQALWSDIPAQTQNNRTANIYEWPAGSGNFYGQGGVNSCIGTTGKGDQFMNYMDYVYDDQMRMFSEEQALDGYAWAASRNWAEVVNGVSTVVSSPTTYATSNDGFTVNLSFSEVVTGFTQDDIILTNATVSSFNGGDGKSFSFDVEAINDGNVTVQIASNCCVGTTTGYDNFASNELSVLVDRTKPITG
;
A
#
# COMPACT_ATOMS: atom_id res chain seq x y z
N MET A 1 10.39 -22.43 -16.62
CA MET A 1 11.81 -22.72 -16.94
C MET A 1 12.58 -21.41 -17.15
N TYR A 2 12.38 -20.40 -16.25
CA TYR A 2 12.89 -19.01 -16.36
C TYR A 2 13.61 -18.52 -15.09
N LYS A 3 14.32 -19.42 -14.38
CA LYS A 3 14.98 -19.10 -13.09
C LYS A 3 16.51 -18.93 -13.17
N LYS A 4 17.13 -18.64 -14.31
CA LYS A 4 18.60 -18.64 -14.40
C LYS A 4 19.27 -17.41 -15.00
N THR A 5 18.63 -16.26 -15.15
CA THR A 5 19.29 -15.10 -15.78
C THR A 5 19.29 -13.80 -14.96
N LEU A 6 18.87 -13.82 -13.71
CA LEU A 6 18.79 -12.59 -12.89
C LEU A 6 19.98 -12.36 -11.93
N SER A 7 21.04 -13.15 -12.03
CA SER A 7 22.18 -13.06 -11.10
C SER A 7 23.39 -12.25 -11.61
N LEU A 8 23.25 -11.37 -12.60
CA LEU A 8 24.38 -10.62 -13.17
C LEU A 8 24.17 -9.10 -13.23
N ILE A 9 23.34 -8.51 -12.37
CA ILE A 9 23.04 -7.06 -12.39
C ILE A 9 23.57 -6.33 -11.14
N ILE A 10 24.61 -6.82 -10.49
CA ILE A 10 25.15 -6.17 -9.27
C ILE A 10 26.45 -5.40 -9.54
N LEU A 11 26.75 -4.89 -10.72
CA LEU A 11 27.95 -4.05 -10.87
C LEU A 11 27.86 -3.02 -12.00
N PHE A 12 26.93 -2.07 -11.92
CA PHE A 12 27.15 -0.79 -12.62
C PHE A 12 26.78 0.35 -11.67
N GLY A 13 27.85 1.02 -11.24
CA GLY A 13 27.75 2.18 -10.38
C GLY A 13 26.94 3.29 -11.05
N PHE A 14 26.03 3.85 -10.28
CA PHE A 14 25.24 5.03 -10.59
C PHE A 14 26.14 6.16 -11.10
N LEU A 15 26.05 6.51 -12.36
CA LEU A 15 26.44 7.81 -12.86
C LEU A 15 25.30 8.79 -12.55
N PHE A 16 25.17 9.15 -11.28
CA PHE A 16 24.40 10.33 -10.93
C PHE A 16 25.08 11.55 -11.54
N SER A 17 24.39 12.23 -12.40
CA SER A 17 24.67 13.65 -12.67
C SER A 17 24.72 14.33 -11.30
N GLN A 18 25.88 14.87 -10.93
CA GLN A 18 26.04 15.65 -9.70
C GLN A 18 25.21 16.92 -9.81
N HIS A 19 23.92 16.84 -9.48
CA HIS A 19 23.23 17.99 -8.95
C HIS A 19 23.64 18.10 -7.48
N THR A 20 24.29 19.21 -7.13
CA THR A 20 24.58 19.59 -5.75
C THR A 20 23.26 19.79 -5.04
N HIS A 21 22.82 18.76 -4.32
CA HIS A 21 21.58 18.79 -3.53
C HIS A 21 21.90 19.25 -2.11
N ASP A 22 21.10 20.19 -1.64
CA ASP A 22 21.00 20.58 -0.24
C ASP A 22 20.54 19.38 0.59
N HIS A 23 21.03 19.20 1.80
CA HIS A 23 21.00 17.96 2.60
C HIS A 23 19.60 17.45 3.06
N ASN A 24 18.48 17.84 2.41
CA ASN A 24 17.11 17.42 2.75
C ASN A 24 16.24 17.03 1.54
N ASP A 25 16.81 16.81 0.37
CA ASP A 25 16.00 16.50 -0.81
C ASP A 25 15.71 14.99 -0.93
N TYR A 26 14.47 14.60 -0.57
CA TYR A 26 13.93 13.30 -0.92
C TYR A 26 13.72 13.19 -2.44
N ILE A 27 13.97 11.98 -2.98
CA ILE A 27 13.56 11.59 -4.33
C ILE A 27 12.17 10.99 -4.23
N ARG A 28 11.14 11.70 -4.72
CA ARG A 28 9.74 11.27 -4.56
C ARG A 28 9.48 9.89 -5.14
N CYS A 29 9.98 9.64 -6.36
CA CYS A 29 9.79 8.40 -7.08
C CYS A 29 10.95 8.21 -8.07
N ALA A 30 11.35 6.96 -8.30
CA ALA A 30 12.38 6.59 -9.28
C ALA A 30 11.86 5.62 -10.35
N THR A 31 10.56 5.66 -10.65
CA THR A 31 9.94 4.80 -11.67
C THR A 31 10.38 5.18 -13.07
N ASP A 32 10.53 6.46 -13.39
CA ASP A 32 10.98 6.91 -14.72
C ASP A 32 12.42 6.44 -15.02
N GLU A 33 13.32 6.48 -14.04
CA GLU A 33 14.68 5.99 -14.16
C GLU A 33 14.69 4.46 -14.34
N LEU A 34 13.87 3.75 -13.58
CA LEU A 34 13.72 2.29 -13.71
C LEU A 34 13.19 1.91 -15.10
N GLU A 35 12.22 2.64 -15.63
CA GLU A 35 11.68 2.41 -16.98
C GLU A 35 12.75 2.60 -18.07
N GLN A 36 13.57 3.66 -17.96
CA GLN A 36 14.68 3.90 -18.86
C GLN A 36 15.74 2.78 -18.78
N GLU A 37 16.07 2.33 -17.57
CA GLU A 37 16.99 1.21 -17.38
C GLU A 37 16.44 -0.08 -17.97
N LEU A 38 15.19 -0.43 -17.69
CA LEU A 38 14.52 -1.64 -18.20
C LEU A 38 14.46 -1.64 -19.73
N GLN A 39 14.23 -0.50 -20.35
CA GLN A 39 14.23 -0.39 -21.81
C GLN A 39 15.58 -0.75 -22.42
N LEU A 40 16.69 -0.49 -21.72
CA LEU A 40 18.05 -0.79 -22.18
C LEU A 40 18.44 -2.24 -21.90
N ILE A 41 18.10 -2.78 -20.71
CA ILE A 41 18.60 -4.08 -20.25
C ILE A 41 17.61 -5.23 -20.48
N ASN A 42 16.32 -4.95 -20.55
CA ASN A 42 15.26 -5.95 -20.71
C ASN A 42 14.10 -5.45 -21.58
N PRO A 43 14.32 -5.17 -22.86
CA PRO A 43 13.27 -4.67 -23.75
C PRO A 43 12.09 -5.63 -23.92
N GLU A 44 12.28 -6.95 -23.70
CA GLU A 44 11.17 -7.92 -23.73
C GLU A 44 10.17 -7.68 -22.58
N PHE A 45 10.65 -7.25 -21.42
CA PHE A 45 9.80 -6.87 -20.30
C PHE A 45 8.90 -5.67 -20.67
N ILE A 46 9.49 -4.66 -21.29
CA ILE A 46 8.76 -3.48 -21.75
C ILE A 46 7.69 -3.85 -22.79
N LEU A 47 8.05 -4.68 -23.78
CA LEU A 47 7.08 -5.14 -24.79
C LEU A 47 5.91 -5.92 -24.16
N LYS A 48 6.20 -6.74 -23.15
CA LYS A 48 5.15 -7.47 -22.42
C LYS A 48 4.22 -6.52 -21.67
N ARG A 49 4.77 -5.53 -20.97
CA ARG A 49 4.00 -4.50 -20.29
C ARG A 49 3.10 -3.73 -21.25
N ASP A 50 3.65 -3.25 -22.39
CA ASP A 50 2.91 -2.50 -23.39
C ASP A 50 1.75 -3.32 -23.96
N ALA A 51 1.94 -4.62 -24.13
CA ALA A 51 0.87 -5.53 -24.56
C ALA A 51 -0.24 -5.64 -23.50
N GLU A 52 0.09 -5.67 -22.21
CA GLU A 52 -0.90 -5.70 -21.13
C GLU A 52 -1.67 -4.36 -21.03
N ILE A 53 -0.99 -3.23 -21.24
CA ILE A 53 -1.63 -1.91 -21.30
C ILE A 53 -2.60 -1.83 -22.49
N LEU A 54 -2.19 -2.28 -23.67
CA LEU A 54 -3.07 -2.32 -24.85
C LEU A 54 -4.31 -3.19 -24.61
N LYS A 55 -4.16 -4.33 -23.96
CA LYS A 55 -5.28 -5.20 -23.60
C LYS A 55 -6.27 -4.49 -22.67
N ALA A 56 -5.80 -3.74 -21.68
CA ALA A 56 -6.66 -2.93 -20.82
C ALA A 56 -7.41 -1.85 -21.62
N GLN A 57 -6.73 -1.15 -22.53
CA GLN A 57 -7.36 -0.15 -23.40
C GLN A 57 -8.42 -0.75 -24.34
N GLU A 58 -8.25 -1.99 -24.79
CA GLU A 58 -9.27 -2.69 -25.59
C GLU A 58 -10.52 -2.96 -24.78
N LEU A 59 -10.40 -3.33 -23.49
CA LEU A 59 -11.56 -3.49 -22.63
C LEU A 59 -12.40 -2.21 -22.51
N ILE A 60 -11.78 -1.03 -22.50
CA ILE A 60 -12.52 0.24 -22.51
C ILE A 60 -13.31 0.41 -23.81
N LYS A 61 -12.74 0.00 -24.94
CA LYS A 61 -13.43 0.07 -26.24
C LYS A 61 -14.60 -0.91 -26.32
N GLU A 62 -14.46 -2.08 -25.74
CA GLU A 62 -15.52 -3.10 -25.67
C GLU A 62 -16.63 -2.73 -24.69
N ASN A 63 -16.33 -1.88 -23.70
CA ASN A 63 -17.27 -1.47 -22.65
C ASN A 63 -17.44 0.07 -22.62
N PRO A 64 -17.95 0.68 -23.69
CA PRO A 64 -18.04 2.15 -23.79
C PRO A 64 -18.92 2.79 -22.70
N GLN A 65 -19.83 2.03 -22.09
CA GLN A 65 -20.65 2.46 -20.95
C GLN A 65 -19.82 2.84 -19.72
N TRP A 66 -18.63 2.30 -19.56
CA TRP A 66 -17.74 2.66 -18.44
C TRP A 66 -17.31 4.13 -18.46
N LYS A 67 -17.23 4.74 -19.65
CA LYS A 67 -16.94 6.17 -19.81
C LYS A 67 -18.14 7.07 -19.48
N ILE A 68 -19.37 6.51 -19.55
CA ILE A 68 -20.61 7.27 -19.40
C ILE A 68 -21.08 7.22 -17.95
N ASP A 69 -20.97 6.06 -17.33
CA ASP A 69 -21.43 5.82 -15.95
C ASP A 69 -20.57 4.73 -15.30
N ASN A 70 -19.72 5.16 -14.37
CA ASN A 70 -18.86 4.24 -13.60
C ASN A 70 -19.65 3.26 -12.73
N ARG A 71 -20.95 3.52 -12.44
CA ARG A 71 -21.83 2.58 -11.73
C ARG A 71 -22.13 1.33 -12.55
N THR A 72 -21.81 1.31 -13.85
CA THR A 72 -21.90 0.11 -14.69
C THR A 72 -20.69 -0.84 -14.50
N GLN A 73 -19.67 -0.40 -13.77
CA GLN A 73 -18.50 -1.18 -13.40
C GLN A 73 -18.81 -1.98 -12.12
N ASN A 74 -18.46 -3.25 -12.12
CA ASN A 74 -18.48 -4.05 -10.89
C ASN A 74 -17.22 -3.74 -10.06
N THR A 75 -17.33 -3.75 -8.73
CA THR A 75 -16.14 -3.61 -7.87
C THR A 75 -15.18 -4.78 -8.12
N ILE A 76 -13.90 -4.45 -8.37
CA ILE A 76 -12.83 -5.42 -8.48
C ILE A 76 -12.08 -5.46 -7.15
N TYR A 77 -12.03 -6.64 -6.54
CA TYR A 77 -11.26 -6.88 -5.33
C TYR A 77 -9.83 -7.26 -5.69
N ILE A 78 -8.87 -6.50 -5.17
CA ILE A 78 -7.44 -6.68 -5.46
C ILE A 78 -6.73 -7.15 -4.18
N PRO A 79 -6.32 -8.41 -4.11
CA PRO A 79 -5.65 -8.94 -2.93
C PRO A 79 -4.23 -8.39 -2.82
N VAL A 80 -3.87 -7.95 -1.62
CA VAL A 80 -2.60 -7.29 -1.31
C VAL A 80 -1.78 -8.12 -0.34
N ILE A 81 -0.47 -8.17 -0.54
CA ILE A 81 0.51 -8.66 0.43
C ILE A 81 1.54 -7.56 0.71
N PHE A 82 1.75 -7.27 1.98
CA PHE A 82 2.80 -6.38 2.46
C PHE A 82 4.04 -7.19 2.85
N HIS A 83 5.18 -6.87 2.24
CA HIS A 83 6.48 -7.47 2.51
C HIS A 83 7.34 -6.46 3.26
N VAL A 84 7.51 -6.61 4.56
CA VAL A 84 8.29 -5.70 5.40
C VAL A 84 9.72 -6.20 5.49
N LEU A 85 10.64 -5.52 4.81
CA LEU A 85 12.08 -5.81 4.87
C LEU A 85 12.72 -4.87 5.90
N TYR A 86 13.37 -5.40 6.92
CA TYR A 86 13.94 -4.59 7.98
C TYR A 86 15.35 -5.04 8.34
N GLY A 87 16.27 -4.07 8.40
CA GLY A 87 17.63 -4.28 8.92
C GLY A 87 17.74 -3.94 10.41
N THR A 88 16.89 -3.02 10.87
CA THR A 88 16.83 -2.55 12.25
C THR A 88 15.40 -2.61 12.79
N SER A 89 15.25 -2.53 14.11
CA SER A 89 13.92 -2.50 14.73
C SER A 89 13.09 -1.27 14.34
N SER A 90 13.73 -0.16 13.98
CA SER A 90 13.03 1.05 13.51
C SER A 90 12.43 0.89 12.12
N ASP A 91 12.98 0.01 11.29
CA ASP A 91 12.46 -0.27 9.95
C ASP A 91 11.32 -1.30 9.99
N ASN A 92 11.22 -2.07 11.09
CA ASN A 92 10.16 -3.06 11.32
C ASN A 92 8.90 -2.38 11.83
N ILE A 93 8.25 -1.61 10.97
CA ILE A 93 7.07 -0.82 11.31
C ILE A 93 5.91 -1.70 11.79
N SER A 94 5.02 -1.13 12.61
CA SER A 94 3.92 -1.87 13.22
C SER A 94 2.84 -2.27 12.22
N ALA A 95 2.10 -3.35 12.52
CA ALA A 95 0.90 -3.74 11.76
C ALA A 95 -0.15 -2.62 11.73
N SER A 96 -0.30 -1.88 12.82
CA SER A 96 -1.21 -0.73 12.89
C SER A 96 -0.83 0.39 11.91
N GLN A 97 0.47 0.64 11.70
CA GLN A 97 0.94 1.62 10.72
C GLN A 97 0.67 1.15 9.28
N ILE A 98 0.93 -0.13 9.00
CA ILE A 98 0.62 -0.75 7.70
C ILE A 98 -0.88 -0.74 7.46
N GLY A 99 -1.68 -1.11 8.46
CA GLY A 99 -3.13 -1.08 8.40
C GLY A 99 -3.69 0.32 8.13
N ALA A 100 -3.14 1.36 8.77
CA ALA A 100 -3.52 2.74 8.49
C ALA A 100 -3.23 3.13 7.02
N ASN A 101 -2.11 2.69 6.45
CA ASN A 101 -1.82 2.94 5.04
C ASN A 101 -2.72 2.13 4.10
N PHE A 102 -3.06 0.90 4.46
CA PHE A 102 -4.02 0.08 3.72
C PHE A 102 -5.40 0.75 3.66
N ASP A 103 -5.89 1.29 4.77
CA ASP A 103 -7.14 2.04 4.79
C ASP A 103 -7.03 3.32 3.95
N GLN A 104 -5.87 4.03 4.01
CA GLN A 104 -5.64 5.24 3.23
C GLN A 104 -5.69 5.00 1.73
N ILE A 105 -5.04 3.96 1.19
CA ILE A 105 -5.10 3.68 -0.25
C ILE A 105 -6.53 3.35 -0.72
N ASN A 106 -7.32 2.68 0.10
CA ASN A 106 -8.73 2.43 -0.20
C ASN A 106 -9.54 3.73 -0.26
N LEU A 107 -9.31 4.68 0.66
CA LEU A 107 -9.92 6.01 0.62
C LEU A 107 -9.50 6.80 -0.63
N ASP A 108 -8.22 6.80 -0.96
CA ASP A 108 -7.66 7.57 -2.07
C ASP A 108 -8.18 7.05 -3.44
N PHE A 109 -8.18 5.75 -3.66
CA PHE A 109 -8.66 5.13 -4.90
C PHE A 109 -10.18 5.19 -5.03
N SER A 110 -10.93 5.04 -3.95
CA SER A 110 -12.39 5.18 -3.97
C SER A 110 -12.86 6.65 -4.03
N ASN A 111 -11.94 7.62 -3.99
CA ASN A 111 -12.25 9.05 -3.98
C ASN A 111 -13.15 9.46 -2.79
N THR A 112 -12.96 8.80 -1.65
CA THR A 112 -13.67 9.06 -0.39
C THR A 112 -12.77 9.64 0.70
N ASN A 113 -11.55 10.00 0.33
CA ASN A 113 -10.61 10.68 1.22
C ASN A 113 -11.21 12.00 1.75
N PRO A 114 -11.23 12.22 3.06
CA PRO A 114 -11.92 13.36 3.69
C PRO A 114 -11.42 14.73 3.20
N ASP A 115 -10.15 14.82 2.84
CA ASP A 115 -9.50 16.04 2.35
C ASP A 115 -9.70 16.30 0.84
N GLY A 116 -10.41 15.41 0.14
CA GLY A 116 -10.69 15.58 -1.29
C GLY A 116 -11.57 16.80 -1.59
N ASP A 117 -12.44 17.20 -0.67
CA ASP A 117 -13.32 18.37 -0.83
C ASP A 117 -12.59 19.72 -0.71
N GLU A 118 -11.31 19.70 -0.35
CA GLU A 118 -10.47 20.92 -0.33
C GLU A 118 -10.08 21.40 -1.73
N ILE A 119 -10.20 20.58 -2.78
CA ILE A 119 -9.92 20.99 -4.16
C ILE A 119 -10.96 22.05 -4.61
N PRO A 120 -10.54 23.18 -5.21
CA PRO A 120 -11.49 24.18 -5.69
C PRO A 120 -12.50 23.60 -6.68
N SER A 121 -13.78 23.92 -6.47
CA SER A 121 -14.89 23.53 -7.35
C SER A 121 -15.24 24.61 -8.39
N ALA A 122 -14.73 25.82 -8.22
CA ALA A 122 -14.97 26.96 -9.12
C ALA A 122 -13.67 27.71 -9.40
N PRO A 123 -13.52 28.35 -10.57
CA PRO A 123 -12.38 29.19 -10.88
C PRO A 123 -12.20 30.29 -9.82
N ASN A 124 -11.02 30.37 -9.25
CA ASN A 124 -10.65 31.43 -8.30
C ASN A 124 -9.31 32.08 -8.71
N PRO A 125 -9.33 32.95 -9.72
CA PRO A 125 -8.12 33.61 -10.23
C PRO A 125 -7.41 34.50 -9.20
N SER A 126 -8.07 34.91 -8.13
CA SER A 126 -7.44 35.68 -7.05
C SER A 126 -6.53 34.81 -6.16
N ASN A 127 -6.64 33.49 -6.22
CA ASN A 127 -5.83 32.56 -5.47
C ASN A 127 -4.51 32.19 -6.16
N ALA A 128 -4.21 32.76 -7.31
CA ALA A 128 -2.98 32.57 -8.05
C ALA A 128 -2.23 33.92 -8.23
N PRO A 129 -1.61 34.48 -7.18
CA PRO A 129 -1.05 35.82 -7.23
C PRO A 129 0.09 35.98 -8.26
N ASN A 130 0.77 34.88 -8.60
CA ASN A 130 1.85 34.86 -9.59
C ASN A 130 1.40 34.45 -11.00
N ASP A 131 0.16 34.01 -11.15
CA ASP A 131 -0.43 33.56 -12.42
C ASP A 131 -1.91 33.97 -12.46
N PRO A 132 -2.19 35.29 -12.50
CA PRO A 132 -3.56 35.79 -12.45
C PRO A 132 -4.34 35.37 -13.70
N GLY A 133 -5.50 34.76 -13.47
CA GLY A 133 -6.38 34.28 -14.53
C GLY A 133 -6.27 32.79 -14.81
N VAL A 134 -5.39 32.05 -14.12
CA VAL A 134 -5.32 30.60 -14.22
C VAL A 134 -6.39 29.96 -13.34
N ASP A 135 -7.06 28.96 -13.89
CA ASP A 135 -8.12 28.21 -13.22
C ASP A 135 -7.56 26.92 -12.61
N TYR A 136 -7.62 26.78 -11.29
CA TYR A 136 -7.23 25.59 -10.53
C TYR A 136 -8.43 24.78 -10.01
N SER A 137 -9.63 24.98 -10.56
CA SER A 137 -10.82 24.22 -10.17
C SER A 137 -10.81 22.82 -10.81
N HIS A 138 -10.17 21.89 -10.15
CA HIS A 138 -10.08 20.49 -10.60
C HIS A 138 -11.06 19.54 -9.92
N GLN A 139 -11.90 20.03 -9.01
CA GLN A 139 -12.85 19.22 -8.24
C GLN A 139 -13.76 18.34 -9.11
N SER A 140 -14.21 18.85 -10.26
CA SER A 140 -15.08 18.13 -11.18
C SER A 140 -14.39 17.00 -11.95
N PHE A 141 -13.07 16.90 -11.87
CA PHE A 141 -12.28 15.87 -12.55
C PHE A 141 -11.83 14.75 -11.64
N ARG A 142 -12.27 14.75 -10.38
CA ARG A 142 -11.93 13.67 -9.42
C ARG A 142 -12.54 12.35 -9.86
N GLY A 143 -11.69 11.37 -10.07
CA GLY A 143 -12.07 10.03 -10.49
C GLY A 143 -12.23 9.07 -9.33
N THR A 144 -13.16 8.15 -9.47
CA THR A 144 -13.39 7.04 -8.54
C THR A 144 -13.05 5.73 -9.23
N HIS A 145 -12.05 5.02 -8.71
CA HIS A 145 -11.77 3.66 -9.14
C HIS A 145 -12.79 2.71 -8.48
N ASN A 146 -13.46 1.89 -9.27
CA ASN A 146 -14.28 0.80 -8.74
C ASN A 146 -13.42 -0.42 -8.41
N VAL A 147 -12.38 -0.19 -7.62
CA VAL A 147 -11.50 -1.22 -7.06
C VAL A 147 -11.51 -1.12 -5.54
N GLN A 148 -11.33 -2.25 -4.88
CA GLN A 148 -11.14 -2.32 -3.44
C GLN A 148 -9.94 -3.21 -3.15
N PHE A 149 -8.95 -2.64 -2.48
CA PHE A 149 -7.83 -3.43 -1.97
C PHE A 149 -8.32 -4.23 -0.76
N VAL A 150 -7.98 -5.51 -0.75
CA VAL A 150 -8.32 -6.45 0.31
C VAL A 150 -7.05 -7.17 0.73
N GLY A 151 -6.95 -7.57 1.99
CA GLY A 151 -5.84 -8.41 2.42
C GLY A 151 -5.87 -9.78 1.76
N ALA A 152 -4.80 -10.55 1.90
CA ALA A 152 -4.65 -11.86 1.25
C ALA A 152 -5.70 -12.90 1.66
N GLN A 153 -6.37 -12.68 2.79
CA GLN A 153 -7.50 -13.50 3.27
C GLN A 153 -8.84 -12.77 3.21
N GLY A 154 -8.95 -11.72 2.40
CA GLY A 154 -10.19 -10.97 2.26
C GLY A 154 -10.42 -9.92 3.34
N GLU A 155 -9.39 -9.58 4.12
CA GLU A 155 -9.46 -8.51 5.12
C GLU A 155 -9.84 -7.18 4.47
N LEU A 156 -10.87 -6.53 4.98
CA LEU A 156 -11.44 -5.32 4.40
C LEU A 156 -10.92 -4.03 5.05
N THR A 157 -10.28 -4.14 6.21
CA THR A 157 -9.76 -2.99 6.97
C THR A 157 -8.37 -3.26 7.50
N GLY A 158 -7.58 -2.19 7.69
CA GLY A 158 -6.22 -2.29 8.19
C GLY A 158 -6.09 -2.97 9.56
N ASN A 159 -7.11 -2.83 10.42
CA ASN A 159 -7.10 -3.45 11.74
C ASN A 159 -7.27 -4.98 11.73
N THR A 160 -7.64 -5.55 10.59
CA THR A 160 -7.88 -6.99 10.43
C THR A 160 -6.79 -7.70 9.63
N LEU A 161 -5.77 -6.97 9.14
CA LEU A 161 -4.65 -7.56 8.38
C LEU A 161 -3.89 -8.59 9.21
N VAL A 162 -3.68 -9.77 8.64
CA VAL A 162 -3.11 -10.93 9.35
C VAL A 162 -1.58 -10.97 9.20
N GLU A 163 -0.89 -10.92 10.35
CA GLU A 163 0.57 -11.13 10.40
C GLU A 163 0.95 -12.56 9.95
N GLY A 164 2.03 -12.65 9.19
CA GLY A 164 2.50 -13.90 8.59
C GLY A 164 1.78 -14.30 7.31
N VAL A 165 0.66 -13.69 6.97
CA VAL A 165 -0.14 -13.96 5.76
C VAL A 165 -0.20 -12.73 4.86
N THR A 166 -0.96 -11.72 5.26
CA THR A 166 -1.06 -10.45 4.54
C THR A 166 0.11 -9.53 4.83
N ILE A 167 0.63 -9.54 6.07
CA ILE A 167 1.86 -8.83 6.46
C ILE A 167 2.96 -9.87 6.66
N ARG A 168 3.97 -9.86 5.79
CA ARG A 168 5.12 -10.78 5.86
C ARG A 168 6.38 -10.01 6.18
N ARG A 169 7.12 -10.44 7.19
CA ARG A 169 8.31 -9.75 7.71
C ARG A 169 9.57 -10.53 7.38
N TYR A 170 10.63 -9.80 7.03
CA TYR A 170 11.92 -10.33 6.59
C TYR A 170 13.05 -9.56 7.25
N GLN A 171 13.79 -10.21 8.12
CA GLN A 171 14.99 -9.63 8.67
C GLN A 171 16.13 -9.74 7.66
N ILE A 172 16.52 -8.61 7.09
CA ILE A 172 17.60 -8.52 6.09
C ILE A 172 18.92 -8.12 6.75
N SER A 173 20.05 -8.48 6.12
CA SER A 173 21.39 -8.10 6.59
C SER A 173 21.83 -6.70 6.16
N GLN A 174 21.20 -6.16 5.12
CA GLN A 174 21.49 -4.84 4.57
C GLN A 174 20.80 -3.75 5.41
N SER A 175 21.44 -2.59 5.50
CA SER A 175 20.87 -1.41 6.16
C SER A 175 19.92 -0.61 5.26
N THR A 176 20.01 -0.80 3.94
CA THR A 176 19.18 -0.09 2.94
C THR A 176 18.94 -0.97 1.73
N VAL A 177 17.88 -0.63 0.99
CA VAL A 177 17.41 -1.29 -0.24
C VAL A 177 17.38 -0.25 -1.36
N SER A 178 17.87 -0.59 -2.55
CA SER A 178 18.03 0.36 -3.65
C SER A 178 16.76 0.62 -4.45
N GLY A 179 15.77 -0.29 -4.41
CA GLY A 179 14.53 -0.15 -5.16
C GLY A 179 13.71 -1.44 -5.19
N VAL A 180 12.66 -1.47 -6.01
CA VAL A 180 11.68 -2.57 -6.08
C VAL A 180 12.30 -3.91 -6.48
N GLY A 181 13.24 -3.91 -7.42
CA GLY A 181 13.89 -5.15 -7.88
C GLY A 181 14.75 -5.81 -6.80
N GLU A 182 15.50 -5.03 -6.01
CA GLU A 182 16.25 -5.56 -4.88
C GLU A 182 15.32 -6.01 -3.76
N ALA A 183 14.25 -5.25 -3.46
CA ALA A 183 13.26 -5.60 -2.46
C ALA A 183 12.61 -6.96 -2.76
N SER A 184 12.17 -7.17 -4.01
CA SER A 184 11.59 -8.43 -4.50
C SER A 184 12.58 -9.60 -4.38
N THR A 185 13.86 -9.37 -4.72
CA THR A 185 14.93 -10.36 -4.61
C THR A 185 15.19 -10.76 -3.17
N LEU A 186 15.29 -9.78 -2.26
CA LEU A 186 15.53 -10.01 -0.83
C LEU A 186 14.35 -10.76 -0.20
N ALA A 187 13.11 -10.36 -0.48
CA ALA A 187 11.93 -11.05 0.02
C ALA A 187 11.85 -12.51 -0.48
N SER A 188 12.36 -12.78 -1.69
CA SER A 188 12.38 -14.15 -2.25
C SER A 188 13.51 -15.02 -1.72
N SER A 189 14.59 -14.42 -1.21
CA SER A 189 15.79 -15.13 -0.73
C SER A 189 15.92 -15.19 0.79
N THR A 190 15.15 -14.38 1.51
CA THR A 190 15.16 -14.32 2.98
C THR A 190 13.94 -15.07 3.53
N PRO A 191 14.09 -15.96 4.52
CA PRO A 191 12.95 -16.57 5.21
C PRO A 191 12.09 -15.50 5.89
N THR A 192 10.77 -15.71 5.92
CA THR A 192 9.89 -14.89 6.74
C THR A 192 10.06 -15.20 8.22
N ASP A 193 9.80 -14.24 9.09
CA ASP A 193 9.84 -14.43 10.55
C ASP A 193 8.83 -15.49 11.02
N SER A 194 7.72 -15.64 10.31
CA SER A 194 6.67 -16.63 10.59
C SER A 194 6.93 -18.01 9.98
N GLY A 195 7.96 -18.17 9.16
CA GLY A 195 8.21 -19.38 8.38
C GLY A 195 7.26 -19.59 7.20
N ALA A 196 6.36 -18.64 6.91
CA ALA A 196 5.48 -18.69 5.74
C ALA A 196 6.29 -18.55 4.44
N ALA A 197 5.71 -18.95 3.30
CA ALA A 197 6.33 -18.74 1.99
C ALA A 197 6.57 -17.24 1.74
N GLY A 198 7.81 -16.88 1.43
CA GLY A 198 8.23 -15.51 1.15
C GLY A 198 8.22 -15.16 -0.34
N GLY A 199 8.59 -13.90 -0.63
CA GLY A 199 8.78 -13.38 -1.97
C GLY A 199 7.50 -13.04 -2.71
N TYR A 200 7.68 -12.67 -3.98
CA TYR A 200 6.58 -12.33 -4.90
C TYR A 200 5.52 -13.44 -4.96
N GLN A 201 4.26 -13.02 -4.88
CA GLN A 201 3.11 -13.90 -5.02
C GLN A 201 2.31 -13.51 -6.27
N ASP A 202 2.17 -14.46 -7.20
CA ASP A 202 1.38 -14.26 -8.41
C ASP A 202 -0.11 -14.13 -8.08
N GLY A 203 -0.79 -13.22 -8.78
CA GLY A 203 -2.18 -12.89 -8.53
C GLY A 203 -2.43 -11.91 -7.36
N TYR A 204 -1.38 -11.44 -6.68
CA TYR A 204 -1.46 -10.45 -5.62
C TYR A 204 -0.76 -9.15 -6.02
N LEU A 205 -1.22 -8.06 -5.46
CA LEU A 205 -0.47 -6.81 -5.44
C LEU A 205 0.59 -6.92 -4.33
N ASN A 206 1.86 -6.94 -4.72
CA ASN A 206 3.00 -7.12 -3.83
C ASN A 206 3.59 -5.75 -3.46
N ILE A 207 3.47 -5.35 -2.21
CA ILE A 207 3.94 -4.07 -1.70
C ILE A 207 5.11 -4.33 -0.76
N TYR A 208 6.30 -3.88 -1.15
CA TYR A 208 7.49 -3.94 -0.31
C TYR A 208 7.60 -2.66 0.52
N ILE A 209 7.90 -2.81 1.79
CA ILE A 209 8.18 -1.73 2.74
C ILE A 209 9.61 -1.92 3.21
N ALA A 210 10.48 -0.94 2.96
CA ALA A 210 11.92 -1.11 3.18
C ALA A 210 12.61 0.21 3.55
N PRO A 211 13.79 0.16 4.20
CA PRO A 211 14.67 1.32 4.37
C PRO A 211 15.34 1.63 3.02
N LEU A 212 14.78 2.56 2.26
CA LEU A 212 15.30 2.89 0.92
C LEU A 212 16.53 3.79 0.98
N THR A 213 17.47 3.58 0.03
CA THR A 213 18.71 4.34 -0.06
C THR A 213 18.53 5.70 -0.75
N GLY A 214 19.47 6.64 -0.51
CA GLY A 214 19.59 7.88 -1.30
C GLY A 214 18.44 8.86 -1.15
N GLY A 215 17.61 8.73 -0.10
CA GLY A 215 16.43 9.58 0.07
C GLY A 215 15.24 9.19 -0.81
N LEU A 216 15.29 8.04 -1.48
CA LEU A 216 14.18 7.52 -2.28
C LEU A 216 12.97 7.24 -1.38
N LEU A 217 11.78 7.71 -1.80
CA LEU A 217 10.52 7.48 -1.09
C LEU A 217 9.76 6.28 -1.63
N GLY A 218 9.79 6.06 -2.95
CA GLY A 218 9.12 4.93 -3.58
C GLY A 218 9.60 4.63 -4.99
N GLN A 219 9.25 3.45 -5.47
CA GLN A 219 9.48 3.00 -6.83
C GLN A 219 8.52 1.86 -7.18
N ALA A 220 8.00 1.83 -8.38
CA ALA A 220 7.12 0.78 -8.87
C ALA A 220 7.52 0.29 -10.26
N TYR A 221 7.11 -0.92 -10.61
CA TYR A 221 7.09 -1.34 -12.01
C TYR A 221 5.81 -0.82 -12.67
N LEU A 222 5.94 -0.02 -13.72
CA LEU A 222 4.80 0.52 -14.46
C LEU A 222 3.96 -0.62 -15.06
N GLY A 223 2.68 -0.68 -14.68
CA GLY A 223 1.76 -1.70 -15.17
C GLY A 223 1.98 -3.12 -14.62
N PHE A 224 2.81 -3.31 -13.61
CA PHE A 224 3.00 -4.59 -12.91
C PHE A 224 2.67 -4.46 -11.42
N PRO A 225 2.19 -5.54 -10.77
CA PRO A 225 1.68 -5.47 -9.40
C PRO A 225 2.82 -5.56 -8.34
N GLU A 226 3.88 -4.77 -8.51
CA GLU A 226 5.00 -4.67 -7.55
C GLU A 226 5.43 -3.23 -7.36
N SER A 227 5.52 -2.81 -6.09
CA SER A 227 6.03 -1.51 -5.68
C SER A 227 6.78 -1.59 -4.36
N VAL A 228 7.70 -0.65 -4.12
CA VAL A 228 8.39 -0.47 -2.85
C VAL A 228 8.21 0.95 -2.34
N VAL A 229 8.05 1.09 -1.02
CA VAL A 229 7.98 2.39 -0.34
C VAL A 229 8.91 2.43 0.87
N LEU A 230 9.39 3.63 1.19
CA LEU A 230 10.20 3.88 2.38
C LEU A 230 9.39 3.61 3.64
N SER A 231 9.96 2.86 4.59
CA SER A 231 9.32 2.50 5.86
C SER A 231 8.73 3.71 6.60
N GLY A 232 9.45 4.84 6.63
CA GLY A 232 9.01 6.07 7.28
C GLY A 232 7.88 6.82 6.56
N SER A 233 7.58 6.51 5.29
CA SER A 233 6.48 7.12 4.54
C SER A 233 5.14 6.38 4.72
N VAL A 234 5.18 5.19 5.29
CA VAL A 234 3.98 4.37 5.55
C VAL A 234 3.15 4.98 6.68
N GLY A 235 1.87 5.21 6.42
CA GLY A 235 0.95 5.81 7.37
C GLY A 235 -0.36 6.24 6.73
N SER A 236 -1.05 7.16 7.37
CA SER A 236 -2.28 7.78 6.88
C SER A 236 -2.36 9.23 7.32
N VAL A 237 -3.41 9.94 6.91
CA VAL A 237 -3.71 11.30 7.39
C VAL A 237 -3.86 11.31 8.92
N GLU A 238 -4.49 10.29 9.49
CA GLU A 238 -4.81 10.20 10.93
C GLU A 238 -3.69 9.56 11.76
N ASN A 239 -2.89 8.67 11.15
CA ASN A 239 -1.76 8.00 11.78
C ASN A 239 -0.51 8.15 10.89
N PRO A 240 0.12 9.33 10.90
CA PRO A 240 1.23 9.61 9.99
C PRO A 240 2.49 8.81 10.33
N GLY A 241 3.27 8.50 9.29
CA GLY A 241 4.61 7.94 9.39
C GLY A 241 5.63 8.95 9.93
N THR A 242 6.90 8.63 9.79
CA THR A 242 8.00 9.44 10.38
C THR A 242 8.71 10.36 9.38
N THR A 243 8.50 10.20 8.07
CA THR A 243 9.16 11.01 7.03
C THR A 243 8.41 12.32 6.81
N GLY A 244 8.99 13.42 7.24
CA GLY A 244 8.35 14.75 7.18
C GLY A 244 7.89 15.14 5.77
N GLY A 245 6.64 15.60 5.65
CA GLY A 245 6.00 15.98 4.38
C GLY A 245 5.49 14.81 3.53
N TYR A 246 6.04 13.60 3.71
CA TYR A 246 5.73 12.39 2.94
C TYR A 246 5.36 11.24 3.87
N ASN A 247 4.47 11.47 4.82
CA ASN A 247 4.17 10.55 5.91
C ASN A 247 2.68 10.22 6.05
N ARG A 248 1.83 10.65 5.12
CA ARG A 248 0.38 10.38 5.15
C ARG A 248 -0.03 9.20 4.29
N GLY A 249 0.94 8.36 3.88
CA GLY A 249 0.69 7.14 3.10
C GLY A 249 0.53 7.35 1.60
N ARG A 250 0.62 8.59 1.12
CA ARG A 250 0.38 8.91 -0.29
C ARG A 250 1.57 8.63 -1.21
N THR A 251 2.72 8.31 -0.63
CA THR A 251 3.79 7.67 -1.41
C THR A 251 3.32 6.33 -1.94
N LEU A 252 2.67 5.48 -1.12
CA LEU A 252 2.12 4.22 -1.61
C LEU A 252 1.02 4.44 -2.64
N THR A 253 0.09 5.38 -2.41
CA THR A 253 -0.95 5.73 -3.40
C THR A 253 -0.35 6.12 -4.75
N HIS A 254 0.75 6.90 -4.75
CA HIS A 254 1.51 7.28 -5.94
C HIS A 254 2.10 6.07 -6.65
N GLU A 255 2.83 5.20 -5.93
CA GLU A 255 3.47 4.02 -6.52
C GLU A 255 2.43 3.03 -7.05
N LEU A 256 1.28 2.87 -6.38
CA LEU A 256 0.17 2.10 -6.90
C LEU A 256 -0.40 2.70 -8.19
N GLY A 257 -0.42 4.03 -8.34
CA GLY A 257 -0.77 4.66 -9.60
C GLY A 257 0.10 4.16 -10.76
N HIS A 258 1.41 3.97 -10.54
CA HIS A 258 2.29 3.36 -11.54
C HIS A 258 1.96 1.89 -11.80
N ASN A 259 1.63 1.10 -10.78
CA ASN A 259 1.15 -0.27 -11.00
C ASN A 259 -0.11 -0.28 -11.86
N PHE A 260 -0.98 0.73 -11.73
CA PHE A 260 -2.19 0.94 -12.53
C PHE A 260 -1.92 1.62 -13.89
N THR A 261 -0.67 1.67 -14.35
CA THR A 261 -0.20 2.20 -15.63
C THR A 261 -0.10 3.72 -15.74
N PHE A 262 -0.25 4.46 -14.65
CA PHE A 262 -0.20 5.93 -14.72
C PHE A 262 1.23 6.42 -14.78
N ASN A 263 1.51 7.25 -15.78
CA ASN A 263 2.71 8.08 -15.82
C ASN A 263 2.54 9.29 -14.89
N HIS A 264 3.65 9.95 -14.58
CA HIS A 264 3.59 11.24 -13.90
C HIS A 264 2.82 12.26 -14.74
N THR A 265 2.08 13.16 -14.09
CA THR A 265 1.30 14.21 -14.77
C THR A 265 2.15 15.10 -15.66
N PHE A 266 3.44 15.28 -15.29
CA PHE A 266 4.41 16.12 -16.00
C PHE A 266 5.18 15.39 -17.14
N ASN A 267 4.86 14.12 -17.42
CA ASN A 267 5.49 13.35 -18.49
C ASN A 267 4.84 13.58 -19.86
N SER A 268 4.02 14.61 -20.05
CA SER A 268 3.41 14.96 -21.33
C SER A 268 4.45 15.37 -22.40
N GLY A 269 5.67 15.70 -21.99
CA GLY A 269 6.78 16.02 -22.90
C GLY A 269 6.69 17.38 -23.58
N ASN A 270 5.49 17.95 -23.76
CA ASN A 270 5.27 19.29 -24.28
C ASN A 270 3.88 19.82 -23.93
N CYS A 271 3.70 21.14 -24.00
CA CYS A 271 2.47 21.81 -23.61
C CYS A 271 1.28 21.61 -24.57
N ASN A 272 1.44 20.95 -25.67
CA ASN A 272 0.37 20.72 -26.65
C ASN A 272 -0.23 19.31 -26.59
N GLN A 273 0.29 18.47 -25.70
CA GLN A 273 -0.10 17.06 -25.61
C GLN A 273 -0.26 16.64 -24.15
N ALA A 274 -1.48 16.63 -23.68
CA ALA A 274 -1.83 16.04 -22.38
C ALA A 274 -1.80 14.50 -22.47
N LEU A 275 -1.47 13.84 -21.37
CA LEU A 275 -1.54 12.37 -21.26
C LEU A 275 -3.00 11.90 -21.16
N TRP A 276 -3.81 12.65 -20.46
CA TRP A 276 -5.26 12.46 -20.30
C TRP A 276 -5.98 13.77 -20.61
N SER A 277 -7.19 13.74 -21.15
CA SER A 277 -7.90 14.93 -21.59
C SER A 277 -8.41 15.78 -20.42
N ASP A 278 -8.56 15.20 -19.25
CA ASP A 278 -8.97 15.84 -18.00
C ASP A 278 -7.79 16.30 -17.11
N ILE A 279 -6.55 16.06 -17.55
CA ILE A 279 -5.33 16.56 -16.92
C ILE A 279 -4.67 17.55 -17.88
N PRO A 280 -4.48 18.82 -17.51
CA PRO A 280 -3.75 19.78 -18.33
C PRO A 280 -2.35 19.27 -18.66
N ALA A 281 -1.86 19.59 -19.87
CA ALA A 281 -0.48 19.30 -20.22
C ALA A 281 0.48 19.99 -19.24
N GLN A 282 1.43 19.24 -18.72
CA GLN A 282 2.36 19.66 -17.68
C GLN A 282 3.75 19.15 -18.03
N THR A 283 4.75 20.01 -17.95
CA THR A 283 6.13 19.68 -18.37
C THR A 283 7.14 19.68 -17.23
N GLN A 284 6.70 20.04 -16.02
CA GLN A 284 7.53 20.07 -14.82
C GLN A 284 6.74 19.50 -13.64
N ASN A 285 7.42 18.78 -12.75
CA ASN A 285 6.82 18.36 -11.49
C ASN A 285 6.63 19.57 -10.57
N ASN A 286 5.63 19.49 -9.72
CA ASN A 286 5.40 20.47 -8.67
C ASN A 286 6.01 19.92 -7.37
N ARG A 287 6.91 20.71 -6.77
CA ARG A 287 7.50 20.40 -5.47
C ARG A 287 7.00 21.38 -4.43
N THR A 288 6.99 20.98 -3.19
CA THR A 288 6.39 21.71 -2.07
C THR A 288 6.86 23.15 -1.90
N ALA A 289 8.11 23.45 -2.21
CA ALA A 289 8.64 24.81 -2.08
C ALA A 289 7.92 25.83 -2.98
N ASN A 290 7.12 25.39 -3.94
CA ASN A 290 6.50 26.22 -4.96
C ASN A 290 4.98 26.26 -4.88
N ILE A 291 4.34 25.64 -3.86
CA ILE A 291 2.91 25.42 -3.88
C ILE A 291 2.19 26.11 -2.72
N TYR A 292 0.93 26.40 -2.98
CA TYR A 292 0.01 27.12 -2.13
C TYR A 292 -0.24 26.40 -0.82
N GLU A 293 -0.39 27.17 0.26
CA GLU A 293 -0.93 26.66 1.50
C GLU A 293 -2.37 26.24 1.28
N TRP A 294 -2.65 25.04 1.67
CA TRP A 294 -3.93 24.41 1.57
C TRP A 294 -4.43 24.08 2.99
N PRO A 295 -5.65 24.34 3.39
CA PRO A 295 -6.88 24.34 2.59
C PRO A 295 -7.22 25.66 1.93
N ALA A 296 -8.00 25.57 0.85
CA ALA A 296 -8.50 26.74 0.13
C ALA A 296 -9.25 27.69 1.06
N GLY A 297 -8.82 28.93 1.09
CA GLY A 297 -9.45 29.99 1.91
C GLY A 297 -8.60 30.50 3.07
N SER A 298 -7.44 29.89 3.36
CA SER A 298 -6.49 30.42 4.37
C SER A 298 -5.83 31.72 3.92
N GLY A 299 -5.87 32.05 2.63
CA GLY A 299 -5.30 33.27 2.06
C GLY A 299 -3.78 33.31 2.00
N ASN A 300 -3.11 32.25 2.42
CA ASN A 300 -1.66 32.16 2.45
C ASN A 300 -1.17 31.28 1.31
N PHE A 301 -0.47 31.86 0.38
CA PHE A 301 0.19 31.16 -0.71
C PHE A 301 1.67 31.03 -0.40
N TYR A 302 2.18 29.80 -0.36
CA TYR A 302 3.60 29.52 -0.25
C TYR A 302 4.15 29.18 -1.63
N GLY A 303 5.12 29.95 -2.08
CA GLY A 303 5.86 29.63 -3.28
C GLY A 303 6.02 30.75 -4.28
N GLN A 304 7.14 30.71 -4.96
CA GLN A 304 7.54 31.65 -5.99
C GLN A 304 7.38 31.00 -7.36
N GLY A 305 6.31 31.27 -8.02
CA GLY A 305 6.07 30.79 -9.37
C GLY A 305 4.77 29.99 -9.47
N GLY A 306 4.00 30.23 -10.51
CA GLY A 306 2.73 29.56 -10.72
C GLY A 306 2.93 28.05 -10.93
N VAL A 307 2.05 27.26 -10.36
CA VAL A 307 1.92 25.82 -10.65
C VAL A 307 1.25 25.64 -12.03
N ASN A 308 1.80 26.31 -13.04
CA ASN A 308 1.36 26.21 -14.42
C ASN A 308 2.59 26.18 -15.34
N SER A 309 3.08 24.98 -15.60
CA SER A 309 4.26 24.75 -16.44
C SER A 309 3.98 24.97 -17.93
N CYS A 310 2.71 25.10 -18.32
CA CYS A 310 2.26 25.31 -19.70
C CYS A 310 1.43 26.59 -19.86
N ILE A 311 1.99 27.72 -19.47
CA ILE A 311 1.36 29.05 -19.51
C ILE A 311 0.71 29.33 -20.88
N GLY A 312 -0.56 29.66 -20.88
CA GLY A 312 -1.31 30.14 -22.04
C GLY A 312 -1.93 29.09 -22.95
N THR A 313 -1.85 27.79 -22.63
CA THR A 313 -2.38 26.74 -23.50
C THR A 313 -3.82 26.30 -23.19
N THR A 314 -4.23 26.25 -21.93
CA THR A 314 -5.51 25.65 -21.54
C THR A 314 -6.41 26.51 -20.64
N GLY A 315 -5.89 27.60 -20.07
CA GLY A 315 -6.57 28.36 -19.02
C GLY A 315 -6.65 27.63 -17.67
N LYS A 316 -6.26 26.36 -17.60
CA LYS A 316 -6.14 25.55 -16.39
C LYS A 316 -4.67 25.46 -15.95
N GLY A 317 -4.42 25.56 -14.66
CA GLY A 317 -3.11 25.31 -14.07
C GLY A 317 -2.80 23.82 -13.97
N ASP A 318 -1.54 23.51 -13.65
CA ASP A 318 -1.11 22.13 -13.43
C ASP A 318 -1.98 21.45 -12.36
N GLN A 319 -2.28 20.18 -12.57
CA GLN A 319 -3.07 19.40 -11.61
C GLN A 319 -2.16 18.87 -10.49
N PHE A 320 -1.51 19.79 -9.77
CA PHE A 320 -0.50 19.48 -8.75
C PHE A 320 -1.04 18.60 -7.60
N MET A 321 -2.36 18.67 -7.32
CA MET A 321 -3.00 17.84 -6.32
C MET A 321 -3.24 16.40 -6.76
N ASN A 322 -2.93 16.05 -8.00
CA ASN A 322 -3.00 14.68 -8.49
C ASN A 322 -1.96 13.81 -7.77
N TYR A 323 -2.32 12.59 -7.40
CA TYR A 323 -1.40 11.67 -6.75
C TYR A 323 -0.16 11.34 -7.60
N MET A 324 -0.21 11.56 -8.92
CA MET A 324 0.91 11.35 -9.83
C MET A 324 1.82 12.56 -10.02
N ASP A 325 1.71 13.61 -9.20
CA ASP A 325 2.67 14.70 -9.10
C ASP A 325 3.62 14.49 -7.90
N TYR A 326 4.51 15.46 -7.60
CA TYR A 326 5.59 15.33 -6.61
C TYR A 326 5.43 16.22 -5.39
N VAL A 327 4.23 16.76 -5.16
CA VAL A 327 3.92 17.55 -3.97
C VAL A 327 3.99 16.73 -2.69
N TYR A 328 3.98 17.40 -1.52
CA TYR A 328 3.87 16.71 -0.22
C TYR A 328 2.52 16.00 -0.10
N ASP A 329 2.47 15.00 0.75
CA ASP A 329 1.27 14.17 0.95
C ASP A 329 0.05 14.99 1.40
N ASP A 330 0.27 16.12 2.09
CA ASP A 330 -0.80 17.02 2.54
C ASP A 330 -1.39 17.90 1.40
N GLN A 331 -0.87 17.79 0.20
CA GLN A 331 -1.36 18.51 -0.98
C GLN A 331 -1.91 17.56 -2.05
N MET A 332 -1.65 16.27 -1.95
CA MET A 332 -2.21 15.24 -2.81
C MET A 332 -3.66 14.94 -2.42
N ARG A 333 -4.58 14.86 -3.41
CA ARG A 333 -6.03 14.76 -3.17
C ARG A 333 -6.77 13.82 -4.10
N MET A 334 -6.25 13.55 -5.31
CA MET A 334 -7.07 12.92 -6.34
C MET A 334 -6.27 12.17 -7.40
N PHE A 335 -6.90 11.18 -7.99
CA PHE A 335 -6.71 10.80 -9.38
C PHE A 335 -7.78 11.46 -10.25
N SER A 336 -7.56 11.57 -11.58
CA SER A 336 -8.57 12.06 -12.50
C SER A 336 -9.56 10.98 -12.92
N GLU A 337 -10.68 11.37 -13.55
CA GLU A 337 -11.69 10.43 -14.05
C GLU A 337 -11.11 9.51 -15.15
N GLU A 338 -10.28 10.04 -16.05
CA GLU A 338 -9.66 9.24 -17.09
C GLU A 338 -8.59 8.30 -16.52
N GLN A 339 -7.81 8.72 -15.52
CA GLN A 339 -6.92 7.82 -14.79
C GLN A 339 -7.73 6.70 -14.10
N ALA A 340 -8.85 7.04 -13.45
CA ALA A 340 -9.68 6.04 -12.78
C ALA A 340 -10.24 5.00 -13.77
N LEU A 341 -10.62 5.41 -14.98
CA LEU A 341 -11.08 4.50 -16.03
C LEU A 341 -9.96 3.57 -16.53
N ASP A 342 -8.79 4.14 -16.82
CA ASP A 342 -7.63 3.37 -17.28
C ASP A 342 -7.18 2.36 -16.23
N GLY A 343 -7.13 2.79 -14.96
CA GLY A 343 -6.78 1.92 -13.83
C GLY A 343 -7.79 0.81 -13.59
N TYR A 344 -9.07 1.10 -13.72
CA TYR A 344 -10.12 0.07 -13.64
C TYR A 344 -9.96 -0.98 -14.75
N ALA A 345 -9.73 -0.54 -15.98
CA ALA A 345 -9.55 -1.44 -17.11
C ALA A 345 -8.28 -2.33 -16.95
N TRP A 346 -7.20 -1.75 -16.43
CA TRP A 346 -6.00 -2.52 -16.09
C TRP A 346 -6.31 -3.57 -15.02
N ALA A 347 -7.00 -3.20 -13.94
CA ALA A 347 -7.39 -4.14 -12.90
C ALA A 347 -8.29 -5.25 -13.44
N ALA A 348 -9.26 -4.92 -14.31
CA ALA A 348 -10.16 -5.87 -14.95
C ALA A 348 -9.46 -6.82 -15.93
N SER A 349 -8.33 -6.42 -16.50
CA SER A 349 -7.56 -7.24 -17.44
C SER A 349 -6.73 -8.34 -16.76
N ARG A 350 -6.65 -8.34 -15.41
CA ARG A 350 -5.76 -9.21 -14.65
C ARG A 350 -6.48 -10.38 -14.00
N ASN A 351 -5.74 -11.46 -13.81
CA ASN A 351 -6.18 -12.61 -13.03
C ASN A 351 -5.69 -12.42 -11.58
N TRP A 352 -6.52 -11.78 -10.77
CA TRP A 352 -6.26 -11.70 -9.33
C TRP A 352 -6.46 -13.06 -8.67
N ALA A 353 -5.71 -13.34 -7.62
CA ALA A 353 -5.96 -14.50 -6.79
C ALA A 353 -7.40 -14.45 -6.27
N GLU A 354 -8.08 -15.58 -6.24
CA GLU A 354 -9.40 -15.62 -5.63
C GLU A 354 -9.27 -15.17 -4.18
N VAL A 355 -9.90 -14.05 -3.87
CA VAL A 355 -10.10 -13.65 -2.49
C VAL A 355 -11.16 -14.57 -1.95
N VAL A 356 -10.75 -15.57 -1.21
CA VAL A 356 -11.69 -16.42 -0.49
C VAL A 356 -12.33 -15.50 0.56
N ASN A 357 -13.56 -15.05 0.29
CA ASN A 357 -14.31 -14.29 1.27
C ASN A 357 -14.46 -15.14 2.54
N GLY A 358 -13.99 -14.62 3.66
CA GLY A 358 -14.03 -15.33 4.93
C GLY A 358 -13.90 -14.38 6.11
N VAL A 359 -14.23 -14.87 7.29
CA VAL A 359 -14.07 -14.11 8.53
C VAL A 359 -12.62 -14.21 8.99
N SER A 360 -11.91 -13.10 9.05
CA SER A 360 -10.54 -13.07 9.57
C SER A 360 -10.53 -13.37 11.06
N THR A 361 -9.55 -14.18 11.48
CA THR A 361 -9.41 -14.68 12.85
C THR A 361 -8.01 -14.37 13.37
N VAL A 362 -7.89 -13.68 14.49
CA VAL A 362 -6.61 -13.30 15.08
C VAL A 362 -6.54 -13.73 16.54
N VAL A 363 -5.47 -14.44 16.89
CA VAL A 363 -5.13 -14.76 18.28
C VAL A 363 -3.90 -13.95 18.71
N SER A 364 -3.95 -13.46 19.96
CA SER A 364 -2.87 -12.69 20.56
C SER A 364 -2.78 -12.94 22.05
N SER A 365 -1.63 -12.63 22.64
CA SER A 365 -1.46 -12.63 24.09
C SER A 365 -0.50 -11.50 24.49
N PRO A 366 -0.71 -10.83 25.62
CA PRO A 366 0.27 -9.92 26.21
C PRO A 366 1.50 -10.68 26.74
N THR A 367 1.42 -12.00 26.88
CA THR A 367 2.46 -12.87 27.40
C THR A 367 3.25 -13.48 26.24
N THR A 368 4.54 -13.19 26.17
CA THR A 368 5.46 -13.81 25.22
C THR A 368 6.35 -14.89 25.87
N TYR A 369 6.46 -14.82 27.20
CA TYR A 369 7.20 -15.77 28.03
C TYR A 369 6.51 -15.91 29.38
N ALA A 370 6.23 -17.13 29.83
CA ALA A 370 5.56 -17.40 31.08
C ALA A 370 6.44 -18.25 32.01
N THR A 371 6.52 -17.85 33.30
CA THR A 371 7.31 -18.50 34.34
C THR A 371 6.45 -19.07 35.49
N SER A 372 5.12 -18.94 35.42
CA SER A 372 4.19 -19.39 36.47
C SER A 372 3.37 -20.60 36.06
N ASN A 373 2.85 -21.31 37.05
CA ASN A 373 1.91 -22.40 36.83
C ASN A 373 0.45 -21.93 36.55
N ASP A 374 0.23 -20.61 36.59
CA ASP A 374 -1.11 -20.03 36.51
C ASP A 374 -1.62 -19.86 35.06
N GLY A 375 -0.85 -20.30 34.10
CA GLY A 375 -1.17 -20.15 32.67
C GLY A 375 -1.01 -18.73 32.16
N PHE A 376 -1.55 -18.47 30.97
CA PHE A 376 -1.58 -17.14 30.36
C PHE A 376 -2.88 -16.93 29.57
N THR A 377 -3.29 -15.68 29.48
CA THR A 377 -4.51 -15.30 28.77
C THR A 377 -4.24 -15.14 27.28
N VAL A 378 -5.11 -15.71 26.46
CA VAL A 378 -5.18 -15.54 25.01
C VAL A 378 -6.42 -14.74 24.68
N ASN A 379 -6.25 -13.72 23.84
CA ASN A 379 -7.33 -12.95 23.25
C ASN A 379 -7.54 -13.39 21.82
N LEU A 380 -8.78 -13.60 21.44
CA LEU A 380 -9.23 -13.98 20.11
C LEU A 380 -10.18 -12.90 19.58
N SER A 381 -9.98 -12.47 18.34
CA SER A 381 -10.90 -11.56 17.66
C SER A 381 -11.20 -12.06 16.25
N PHE A 382 -12.46 -11.91 15.86
CA PHE A 382 -12.94 -12.11 14.50
C PHE A 382 -13.21 -10.75 13.84
N SER A 383 -13.14 -10.66 12.51
CA SER A 383 -13.43 -9.42 11.77
C SER A 383 -14.90 -8.97 11.91
N GLU A 384 -15.81 -9.90 12.18
CA GLU A 384 -17.23 -9.63 12.45
C GLU A 384 -17.76 -10.56 13.57
N VAL A 385 -19.01 -10.37 13.97
CA VAL A 385 -19.69 -11.30 14.89
C VAL A 385 -19.87 -12.66 14.20
N VAL A 386 -19.49 -13.74 14.87
CA VAL A 386 -19.60 -15.11 14.37
C VAL A 386 -20.58 -15.94 15.17
N THR A 387 -21.09 -16.99 14.54
CA THR A 387 -21.87 -18.07 15.15
C THR A 387 -21.19 -19.39 14.93
N GLY A 388 -21.32 -20.29 15.90
CA GLY A 388 -20.76 -21.64 15.81
C GLY A 388 -19.44 -21.84 16.53
N PHE A 389 -18.67 -20.77 16.81
CA PHE A 389 -17.38 -20.90 17.51
C PHE A 389 -17.54 -21.39 18.93
N THR A 390 -16.75 -22.40 19.29
CA THR A 390 -16.71 -23.05 20.60
C THR A 390 -15.27 -23.30 21.05
N GLN A 391 -15.09 -23.68 22.30
CA GLN A 391 -13.78 -24.05 22.84
C GLN A 391 -13.12 -25.22 22.08
N ASP A 392 -13.91 -26.13 21.49
CA ASP A 392 -13.40 -27.29 20.77
C ASP A 392 -12.73 -26.96 19.44
N ASP A 393 -12.89 -25.71 18.98
CA ASP A 393 -12.29 -25.19 17.75
C ASP A 393 -10.87 -24.63 17.96
N ILE A 394 -10.40 -24.63 19.23
CA ILE A 394 -9.08 -24.14 19.60
C ILE A 394 -8.06 -25.26 19.44
N ILE A 395 -7.11 -25.10 18.54
CA ILE A 395 -6.00 -26.04 18.33
C ILE A 395 -4.86 -25.65 19.28
N LEU A 396 -4.46 -26.59 20.14
CA LEU A 396 -3.41 -26.38 21.13
C LEU A 396 -2.29 -27.43 20.96
N THR A 397 -1.05 -26.96 21.15
CA THR A 397 0.11 -27.84 21.34
C THR A 397 0.70 -27.59 22.71
N ASN A 398 0.98 -28.68 23.46
CA ASN A 398 1.57 -28.64 24.79
C ASN A 398 0.75 -27.85 25.83
N ALA A 399 -0.58 -27.75 25.66
CA ALA A 399 -1.44 -26.98 26.57
C ALA A 399 -2.88 -27.49 26.62
N THR A 400 -3.61 -27.00 27.62
CA THR A 400 -5.07 -27.16 27.76
C THR A 400 -5.72 -25.78 28.01
N VAL A 401 -6.99 -25.61 27.60
CA VAL A 401 -7.79 -24.46 28.01
C VAL A 401 -8.27 -24.64 29.45
N SER A 402 -7.95 -23.71 30.32
CA SER A 402 -8.35 -23.73 31.74
C SER A 402 -9.58 -22.90 32.02
N SER A 403 -9.82 -21.85 31.27
CA SER A 403 -11.06 -21.07 31.32
C SER A 403 -11.41 -20.56 29.90
N PHE A 404 -12.71 -20.50 29.60
CA PHE A 404 -13.20 -19.99 28.30
C PHE A 404 -14.34 -19.00 28.56
N ASN A 405 -14.17 -17.77 28.08
CA ASN A 405 -15.20 -16.74 28.16
C ASN A 405 -15.76 -16.47 26.76
N GLY A 406 -17.03 -16.76 26.57
CA GLY A 406 -17.72 -16.75 25.28
C GLY A 406 -17.93 -15.37 24.63
N GLY A 407 -17.44 -14.29 25.24
CA GLY A 407 -17.40 -12.95 24.61
C GLY A 407 -18.73 -12.45 24.06
N ASP A 408 -18.63 -11.52 23.09
CA ASP A 408 -19.75 -10.86 22.40
C ASP A 408 -20.03 -11.48 21.00
N GLY A 409 -19.43 -12.61 20.69
CA GLY A 409 -19.49 -13.23 19.39
C GLY A 409 -18.43 -12.73 18.39
N LYS A 410 -17.75 -11.63 18.71
CA LYS A 410 -16.66 -11.07 17.91
C LYS A 410 -15.32 -11.15 18.62
N SER A 411 -15.32 -10.99 19.94
CA SER A 411 -14.13 -11.01 20.78
C SER A 411 -14.31 -12.05 21.88
N PHE A 412 -13.30 -12.89 22.06
CA PHE A 412 -13.27 -13.95 23.07
C PHE A 412 -11.97 -13.87 23.85
N SER A 413 -12.00 -14.42 25.07
CA SER A 413 -10.80 -14.55 25.90
C SER A 413 -10.81 -15.89 26.60
N PHE A 414 -9.65 -16.53 26.69
CA PHE A 414 -9.50 -17.80 27.38
C PHE A 414 -8.11 -17.92 27.99
N ASP A 415 -8.00 -18.70 29.06
CA ASP A 415 -6.74 -18.98 29.69
C ASP A 415 -6.22 -20.36 29.26
N VAL A 416 -4.92 -20.44 29.07
CA VAL A 416 -4.19 -21.61 28.61
C VAL A 416 -3.18 -22.01 29.66
N GLU A 417 -3.19 -23.30 30.04
CA GLU A 417 -2.20 -23.91 30.93
C GLU A 417 -1.30 -24.86 30.16
N ALA A 418 0.02 -24.68 30.29
CA ALA A 418 0.99 -25.56 29.66
C ALA A 418 1.03 -26.93 30.37
N ILE A 419 1.09 -28.01 29.59
CA ILE A 419 1.28 -29.39 30.10
C ILE A 419 2.73 -29.57 30.56
N ASN A 420 3.69 -29.14 29.74
CA ASN A 420 5.13 -29.24 30.04
C ASN A 420 5.80 -27.86 29.78
N ASP A 421 7.03 -27.70 30.29
CA ASP A 421 7.90 -26.60 29.88
C ASP A 421 8.21 -26.72 28.39
N GLY A 422 8.37 -25.58 27.73
CA GLY A 422 8.61 -25.47 26.30
C GLY A 422 7.58 -24.56 25.58
N ASN A 423 7.58 -24.60 24.27
CA ASN A 423 6.65 -23.82 23.49
C ASN A 423 5.22 -24.37 23.61
N VAL A 424 4.31 -23.47 23.90
CA VAL A 424 2.87 -23.65 23.77
C VAL A 424 2.44 -22.95 22.50
N THR A 425 1.70 -23.62 21.63
CA THR A 425 1.08 -22.95 20.47
C THR A 425 -0.43 -22.97 20.56
N VAL A 426 -1.04 -21.88 20.04
CA VAL A 426 -2.49 -21.69 20.00
C VAL A 426 -2.87 -21.22 18.60
N GLN A 427 -3.84 -21.91 17.99
CA GLN A 427 -4.41 -21.55 16.69
C GLN A 427 -5.90 -21.84 16.68
N ILE A 428 -6.69 -21.10 15.91
CA ILE A 428 -8.10 -21.38 15.64
C ILE A 428 -8.23 -22.06 14.28
N ALA A 429 -9.01 -23.12 14.20
CA ALA A 429 -9.27 -23.83 12.96
C ALA A 429 -10.00 -22.95 11.93
N SER A 430 -9.75 -23.19 10.64
CA SER A 430 -10.60 -22.64 9.59
C SER A 430 -11.95 -23.35 9.53
N ASN A 431 -12.97 -22.67 9.01
CA ASN A 431 -14.33 -23.23 8.78
C ASN A 431 -15.01 -23.79 10.05
N CYS A 432 -14.68 -23.24 11.21
CA CYS A 432 -15.27 -23.65 12.48
C CYS A 432 -16.45 -22.76 12.92
N CYS A 433 -16.58 -21.58 12.32
CA CYS A 433 -17.66 -20.66 12.61
C CYS A 433 -18.00 -19.79 11.38
N VAL A 434 -19.17 -19.16 11.41
CA VAL A 434 -19.72 -18.41 10.28
C VAL A 434 -20.00 -16.97 10.69
N GLY A 435 -19.58 -16.00 9.89
CA GLY A 435 -19.89 -14.59 10.07
C GLY A 435 -21.39 -14.31 9.95
N THR A 436 -21.93 -13.54 10.90
CA THR A 436 -23.37 -13.23 10.91
C THR A 436 -23.77 -12.17 9.89
N THR A 437 -22.83 -11.35 9.45
CA THR A 437 -23.06 -10.30 8.45
C THR A 437 -22.82 -10.81 7.03
N THR A 438 -21.71 -11.51 6.83
CA THR A 438 -21.28 -11.96 5.50
C THR A 438 -21.81 -13.36 5.13
N GLY A 439 -22.05 -14.23 6.11
CA GLY A 439 -22.41 -15.64 5.90
C GLY A 439 -21.23 -16.51 5.48
N TYR A 440 -19.99 -16.01 5.58
CA TYR A 440 -18.78 -16.75 5.22
C TYR A 440 -18.17 -17.47 6.42
N ASP A 441 -17.52 -18.59 6.14
CA ASP A 441 -16.73 -19.32 7.12
C ASP A 441 -15.49 -18.53 7.56
N ASN A 442 -14.95 -18.80 8.75
CA ASN A 442 -13.72 -18.19 9.20
C ASN A 442 -12.48 -18.85 8.58
N PHE A 443 -11.45 -18.02 8.38
CA PHE A 443 -10.09 -18.51 8.12
C PHE A 443 -9.43 -19.02 9.40
N ALA A 444 -8.44 -19.91 9.24
CA ALA A 444 -7.54 -20.22 10.34
C ALA A 444 -6.87 -18.93 10.87
N SER A 445 -6.68 -18.87 12.19
CA SER A 445 -5.93 -17.75 12.78
C SER A 445 -4.43 -17.85 12.48
N ASN A 446 -3.69 -16.77 12.79
CA ASN A 446 -2.26 -16.89 13.02
C ASN A 446 -1.98 -17.92 14.13
N GLU A 447 -0.79 -18.53 14.13
CA GLU A 447 -0.31 -19.31 15.26
C GLU A 447 0.34 -18.37 16.29
N LEU A 448 -0.16 -18.40 17.52
CA LEU A 448 0.45 -17.76 18.67
C LEU A 448 1.41 -18.77 19.33
N SER A 449 2.66 -18.38 19.59
CA SER A 449 3.63 -19.19 20.32
C SER A 449 4.10 -18.47 21.57
N VAL A 450 4.01 -19.13 22.72
CA VAL A 450 4.47 -18.64 24.02
C VAL A 450 5.43 -19.65 24.63
N LEU A 451 6.63 -19.20 24.98
CA LEU A 451 7.60 -20.07 25.69
C LEU A 451 7.23 -20.12 27.18
N VAL A 452 7.03 -21.32 27.71
CA VAL A 452 6.77 -21.58 29.13
C VAL A 452 7.97 -22.27 29.77
N ASP A 453 8.53 -21.68 30.82
CA ASP A 453 9.61 -22.26 31.61
C ASP A 453 9.31 -22.01 33.10
N ARG A 454 8.86 -23.04 33.78
CA ARG A 454 8.48 -23.03 35.21
C ARG A 454 9.64 -23.41 36.11
N THR A 455 10.79 -23.75 35.53
CA THR A 455 11.97 -24.08 36.32
C THR A 455 12.51 -22.81 36.98
N LYS A 456 12.59 -22.82 38.33
CA LYS A 456 13.19 -21.69 39.06
C LYS A 456 14.65 -21.52 38.61
N PRO A 457 15.09 -20.28 38.35
CA PRO A 457 16.53 -20.01 38.18
C PRO A 457 17.26 -20.55 39.39
N ILE A 458 18.26 -21.37 39.17
CA ILE A 458 19.18 -21.77 40.24
C ILE A 458 19.94 -20.50 40.59
N THR A 459 19.55 -19.85 41.69
CA THR A 459 20.34 -18.75 42.28
C THR A 459 21.58 -19.36 42.84
N GLY A 460 22.70 -19.21 42.12
CA GLY A 460 24.02 -19.52 42.63
C GLY A 460 24.49 -18.50 43.64
#